data_dbc9c1c6c72aa141c1b9483fe78c7d2f
#
_entry.id   dbc9c1c6c72aa141c1b9483fe78c7d2f
#
_cell.length_a   1.000
_cell.length_b   1.000
_cell.length_c   1.000
_cell.angle_alpha   90.00
_cell.angle_beta   90.00
_cell.angle_gamma   90.00
#
_symmetry.space_group_name_H-M   'P 1'
#
loop_
_entity.id
_entity.type
_entity.pdbx_description
1 polymer ?
#
loop_
_entity_poly.entity_id
_entity_poly.type
_entity_poly.pdbx_seq_one_letter_code
_entity_poly.pdbx_strand_id
1 'polypeptide(L)'
;MLTHIGSQTFDALEVIVVDDGSDAATRLAYAGMQERFGSRLRLIELGAAGGPGFGPSVARNTGIQAADGDIVTFCDDDDIWTSDTHLAAMADVFDSQPDVDLYIANQIAVSHLGATERLHWLPALVEMVEARPRTHARGYRIALDELVRAGGFAQLNILALRKSTAERIGGFWARTSYEEDRDFFWRAADAARAVFFNPDLVAQHNVPDPARQNNLSRSFSQPERWLLSALVSQHIAMSVDSTAIRRLCQVYEGDILRHLSRYWSGQGRHALGMQYARRALAARASFKWAMYTGALAARQLIRGQG
;
A
#
# COMPACT_ATOMS: atom_id res chain seq x y z
N MET A 1 9.76 0.04 -15.82
CA MET A 1 8.83 -1.04 -15.45
C MET A 1 8.70 -2.09 -16.56
N LEU A 2 8.02 -1.92 -17.71
CA LEU A 2 7.74 -2.98 -18.72
C LEU A 2 8.99 -3.72 -19.25
N THR A 3 10.14 -3.05 -19.37
CA THR A 3 11.41 -3.71 -19.76
C THR A 3 11.80 -4.81 -18.78
N HIS A 4 11.65 -4.58 -17.48
CA HIS A 4 11.97 -5.55 -16.43
C HIS A 4 10.95 -6.68 -16.32
N ILE A 5 9.67 -6.42 -16.64
CA ILE A 5 8.68 -7.48 -16.80
C ILE A 5 9.05 -8.40 -17.97
N GLY A 6 9.51 -7.82 -19.10
CA GLY A 6 9.93 -8.59 -20.26
C GLY A 6 11.23 -9.36 -20.10
N SER A 7 12.01 -9.14 -19.04
CA SER A 7 13.21 -9.92 -18.71
C SER A 7 12.95 -11.06 -17.73
N GLN A 8 11.72 -11.23 -17.24
CA GLN A 8 11.38 -12.32 -16.34
C GLN A 8 11.53 -13.68 -17.02
N THR A 9 12.05 -14.67 -16.28
CA THR A 9 12.26 -16.03 -16.76
C THR A 9 10.99 -16.90 -16.74
N PHE A 10 9.85 -16.32 -16.35
CA PHE A 10 8.55 -16.98 -16.28
C PHE A 10 7.68 -16.54 -17.45
N ASP A 11 7.29 -17.47 -18.32
CA ASP A 11 6.57 -17.17 -19.57
C ASP A 11 5.05 -17.23 -19.47
N ALA A 12 4.50 -17.96 -18.49
CA ALA A 12 3.05 -18.10 -18.31
C ALA A 12 2.44 -16.87 -17.62
N LEU A 13 2.58 -15.71 -18.26
CA LEU A 13 2.09 -14.41 -17.75
C LEU A 13 1.37 -13.63 -18.83
N GLU A 14 0.40 -12.84 -18.42
CA GLU A 14 -0.16 -11.74 -19.17
C GLU A 14 0.23 -10.41 -18.51
N VAL A 15 0.33 -9.37 -19.31
CA VAL A 15 0.62 -8.01 -18.83
C VAL A 15 -0.58 -7.14 -19.18
N ILE A 16 -1.22 -6.56 -18.19
CA ILE A 16 -2.36 -5.65 -18.37
C ILE A 16 -1.90 -4.25 -17.99
N VAL A 17 -1.78 -3.39 -18.98
CA VAL A 17 -1.52 -1.97 -18.79
C VAL A 17 -2.86 -1.23 -18.79
N VAL A 18 -3.17 -0.57 -17.69
CA VAL A 18 -4.38 0.26 -17.58
C VAL A 18 -3.95 1.72 -17.59
N ASP A 19 -4.24 2.40 -18.69
CA ASP A 19 -3.92 3.82 -18.89
C ASP A 19 -5.05 4.71 -18.39
N ASP A 20 -4.78 5.45 -17.34
CA ASP A 20 -5.75 6.33 -16.68
C ASP A 20 -5.62 7.80 -17.09
N GLY A 21 -5.45 8.04 -18.40
CA GLY A 21 -5.43 9.39 -18.96
C GLY A 21 -4.04 9.94 -19.28
N SER A 22 -3.07 9.08 -19.60
CA SER A 22 -1.74 9.52 -20.08
C SER A 22 -1.83 10.42 -21.29
N ASP A 23 -0.81 11.25 -21.49
CA ASP A 23 -0.69 12.11 -22.66
C ASP A 23 -0.49 11.32 -23.96
N ALA A 24 -0.67 11.99 -25.10
CA ALA A 24 -0.56 11.36 -26.40
C ALA A 24 0.85 10.79 -26.70
N ALA A 25 1.91 11.39 -26.16
CA ALA A 25 3.28 10.93 -26.35
C ALA A 25 3.50 9.60 -25.60
N THR A 26 3.02 9.48 -24.39
CA THR A 26 3.05 8.25 -23.59
C THR A 26 2.25 7.13 -24.28
N ARG A 27 1.06 7.44 -24.83
CA ARG A 27 0.24 6.46 -25.57
C ARG A 27 0.93 5.94 -26.82
N LEU A 28 1.66 6.78 -27.54
CA LEU A 28 2.46 6.34 -28.70
C LEU A 28 3.55 5.34 -28.30
N ALA A 29 4.11 5.46 -27.09
CA ALA A 29 5.13 4.52 -26.62
C ALA A 29 4.55 3.10 -26.37
N TYR A 30 3.25 2.96 -26.15
CA TYR A 30 2.60 1.64 -25.98
C TYR A 30 2.64 0.78 -27.23
N ALA A 31 2.68 1.37 -28.43
CA ALA A 31 2.79 0.62 -29.69
C ALA A 31 4.07 -0.25 -29.74
N GLY A 32 5.21 0.31 -29.33
CA GLY A 32 6.47 -0.45 -29.22
C GLY A 32 6.45 -1.54 -28.16
N MET A 33 5.64 -1.37 -27.11
CA MET A 33 5.44 -2.40 -26.09
C MET A 33 4.56 -3.55 -26.64
N GLN A 34 3.54 -3.24 -27.44
CA GLN A 34 2.70 -4.24 -28.09
C GLN A 34 3.51 -5.16 -29.02
N GLU A 35 4.46 -4.58 -29.76
CA GLU A 35 5.37 -5.36 -30.61
C GLU A 35 6.25 -6.30 -29.77
N ARG A 36 6.74 -5.86 -28.62
CA ARG A 36 7.63 -6.63 -27.75
C ARG A 36 6.91 -7.79 -27.03
N PHE A 37 5.72 -7.53 -26.50
CA PHE A 37 4.97 -8.51 -25.70
C PHE A 37 3.98 -9.34 -26.53
N GLY A 38 3.61 -8.88 -27.73
CA GLY A 38 2.62 -9.53 -28.59
C GLY A 38 1.28 -9.68 -27.90
N SER A 39 0.69 -10.87 -28.02
CA SER A 39 -0.62 -11.19 -27.42
C SER A 39 -0.63 -11.24 -25.90
N ARG A 40 0.55 -11.23 -25.25
CA ARG A 40 0.65 -11.20 -23.78
C ARG A 40 0.38 -9.83 -23.19
N LEU A 41 0.40 -8.75 -23.98
CA LEU A 41 0.09 -7.39 -23.54
C LEU A 41 -1.33 -7.02 -23.91
N ARG A 42 -2.12 -6.66 -22.91
CA ARG A 42 -3.44 -6.02 -23.07
C ARG A 42 -3.37 -4.59 -22.57
N LEU A 43 -3.67 -3.65 -23.44
CA LEU A 43 -3.80 -2.22 -23.10
C LEU A 43 -5.28 -1.88 -22.92
N ILE A 44 -5.61 -1.24 -21.80
CA ILE A 44 -6.95 -0.74 -21.47
C ILE A 44 -6.85 0.75 -21.21
N GLU A 45 -7.54 1.56 -22.01
CA GLU A 45 -7.60 3.01 -21.85
C GLU A 45 -8.90 3.38 -21.12
N LEU A 46 -8.80 4.00 -19.94
CA LEU A 46 -9.96 4.40 -19.14
C LEU A 46 -10.50 5.77 -19.51
N GLY A 47 -9.65 6.67 -19.96
CA GLY A 47 -10.01 8.06 -20.22
C GLY A 47 -9.44 8.60 -21.52
N ALA A 48 -9.83 9.83 -21.89
CA ALA A 48 -9.24 10.54 -23.01
C ALA A 48 -7.77 10.89 -22.72
N ALA A 49 -6.94 10.93 -23.77
CA ALA A 49 -5.52 11.31 -23.64
C ALA A 49 -5.39 12.71 -23.01
N GLY A 50 -4.60 12.80 -21.93
CA GLY A 50 -4.41 14.05 -21.17
C GLY A 50 -5.64 14.51 -20.37
N GLY A 51 -6.65 13.66 -20.25
CA GLY A 51 -7.86 13.93 -19.45
C GLY A 51 -7.63 13.68 -17.96
N PRO A 52 -8.62 14.03 -17.10
CA PRO A 52 -8.57 13.66 -15.69
C PRO A 52 -8.68 12.14 -15.56
N GLY A 53 -7.80 11.55 -14.75
CA GLY A 53 -7.86 10.13 -14.44
C GLY A 53 -8.97 9.79 -13.44
N PHE A 54 -9.32 8.52 -13.38
CA PHE A 54 -10.27 7.94 -12.39
C PHE A 54 -9.57 7.58 -11.07
N GLY A 55 -8.25 7.58 -11.07
CA GLY A 55 -7.38 7.28 -9.93
C GLY A 55 -6.91 5.83 -9.85
N PRO A 56 -5.84 5.58 -9.04
CA PRO A 56 -5.13 4.32 -9.03
C PRO A 56 -5.99 3.12 -8.63
N SER A 57 -6.94 3.30 -7.71
CA SER A 57 -7.85 2.24 -7.30
C SER A 57 -8.73 1.75 -8.44
N VAL A 58 -9.26 2.66 -9.28
CA VAL A 58 -10.11 2.31 -10.42
C VAL A 58 -9.27 1.62 -11.49
N ALA A 59 -8.09 2.14 -11.80
CA ALA A 59 -7.18 1.55 -12.77
C ALA A 59 -6.79 0.11 -12.37
N ARG A 60 -6.37 -0.11 -11.12
CA ARG A 60 -6.00 -1.43 -10.63
C ARG A 60 -7.18 -2.40 -10.56
N ASN A 61 -8.36 -1.93 -10.17
CA ASN A 61 -9.58 -2.76 -10.21
C ASN A 61 -9.94 -3.19 -11.62
N THR A 62 -9.81 -2.30 -12.60
CA THR A 62 -10.00 -2.65 -14.02
C THR A 62 -9.01 -3.72 -14.46
N GLY A 63 -7.74 -3.61 -14.05
CA GLY A 63 -6.72 -4.64 -14.31
C GLY A 63 -7.07 -5.99 -13.69
N ILE A 64 -7.49 -6.02 -12.42
CA ILE A 64 -7.91 -7.26 -11.74
C ILE A 64 -9.10 -7.90 -12.47
N GLN A 65 -10.09 -7.13 -12.86
CA GLN A 65 -11.28 -7.63 -13.57
C GLN A 65 -10.94 -8.18 -14.96
N ALA A 66 -9.99 -7.54 -15.65
CA ALA A 66 -9.55 -7.94 -16.97
C ALA A 66 -8.59 -9.13 -16.98
N ALA A 67 -7.98 -9.47 -15.84
CA ALA A 67 -7.00 -10.54 -15.74
C ALA A 67 -7.67 -11.92 -15.97
N ASP A 68 -7.02 -12.77 -16.74
CA ASP A 68 -7.42 -14.17 -16.96
C ASP A 68 -6.64 -15.12 -16.03
N GLY A 69 -5.47 -14.68 -15.53
CA GLY A 69 -4.61 -15.48 -14.64
C GLY A 69 -5.19 -15.69 -13.25
N ASP A 70 -4.81 -16.82 -12.61
CA ASP A 70 -5.23 -17.16 -11.23
C ASP A 70 -4.55 -16.32 -10.16
N ILE A 71 -3.38 -15.74 -10.47
CA ILE A 71 -2.59 -14.91 -9.57
C ILE A 71 -2.48 -13.50 -10.16
N VAL A 72 -2.70 -12.51 -9.33
CA VAL A 72 -2.48 -11.10 -9.68
C VAL A 72 -1.33 -10.53 -8.87
N THR A 73 -0.47 -9.79 -9.56
CA THR A 73 0.61 -9.00 -8.98
C THR A 73 0.63 -7.64 -9.66
N PHE A 74 1.28 -6.67 -9.05
CA PHE A 74 1.26 -5.29 -9.50
C PHE A 74 2.69 -4.75 -9.64
N CYS A 75 2.87 -3.80 -10.53
CA CYS A 75 4.09 -3.02 -10.62
C CYS A 75 3.74 -1.62 -11.07
N ASP A 76 4.02 -0.62 -10.23
CA ASP A 76 3.79 0.76 -10.58
C ASP A 76 4.76 1.20 -11.69
N ASP A 77 4.40 2.19 -12.49
CA ASP A 77 5.13 2.57 -13.70
C ASP A 77 6.50 3.19 -13.41
N ASP A 78 6.69 3.74 -12.22
CA ASP A 78 7.92 4.33 -11.72
C ASP A 78 8.81 3.35 -10.92
N ASP A 79 8.33 2.13 -10.65
CA ASP A 79 9.08 1.09 -9.93
C ASP A 79 9.65 0.03 -10.89
N ILE A 80 10.55 -0.82 -10.37
CA ILE A 80 11.18 -1.88 -11.16
C ILE A 80 11.32 -3.19 -10.38
N TRP A 81 11.13 -4.32 -11.05
CA TRP A 81 11.58 -5.62 -10.55
C TRP A 81 13.06 -5.83 -10.92
N THR A 82 13.89 -6.00 -9.91
CA THR A 82 15.35 -6.15 -10.05
C THR A 82 15.78 -7.60 -10.20
N SER A 83 14.93 -8.56 -9.78
CA SER A 83 15.14 -9.98 -9.96
C SER A 83 14.39 -10.48 -11.20
N ASP A 84 15.09 -11.10 -12.13
CA ASP A 84 14.53 -11.72 -13.34
C ASP A 84 13.80 -13.05 -13.04
N THR A 85 13.99 -13.63 -11.86
CA THR A 85 13.34 -14.84 -11.37
C THR A 85 12.18 -14.60 -10.40
N HIS A 86 11.78 -13.33 -10.20
CA HIS A 86 10.75 -12.98 -9.22
C HIS A 86 9.42 -13.68 -9.49
N LEU A 87 8.93 -13.63 -10.73
CA LEU A 87 7.65 -14.26 -11.09
C LEU A 87 7.73 -15.79 -11.02
N ALA A 88 8.85 -16.40 -11.42
CA ALA A 88 9.06 -17.83 -11.30
C ALA A 88 9.08 -18.30 -9.83
N ALA A 89 9.74 -17.54 -8.95
CA ALA A 89 9.77 -17.84 -7.53
C ALA A 89 8.39 -17.71 -6.88
N MET A 90 7.61 -16.72 -7.28
CA MET A 90 6.24 -16.51 -6.83
C MET A 90 5.32 -17.66 -7.30
N ALA A 91 5.38 -18.04 -8.58
CA ALA A 91 4.60 -19.13 -9.13
C ALA A 91 4.90 -20.46 -8.43
N ASP A 92 6.18 -20.79 -8.20
CA ASP A 92 6.64 -21.98 -7.47
C ASP A 92 5.98 -22.08 -6.06
N VAL A 93 5.82 -20.96 -5.36
CA VAL A 93 5.16 -20.94 -4.06
C VAL A 93 3.65 -21.21 -4.18
N PHE A 94 2.96 -20.56 -5.11
CA PHE A 94 1.52 -20.76 -5.29
C PHE A 94 1.16 -22.16 -5.79
N ASP A 95 2.02 -22.75 -6.60
CA ASP A 95 1.86 -24.12 -7.14
C ASP A 95 2.11 -25.17 -6.05
N SER A 96 3.22 -25.03 -5.30
CA SER A 96 3.59 -26.00 -4.26
C SER A 96 2.78 -25.85 -2.97
N GLN A 97 2.14 -24.70 -2.74
CA GLN A 97 1.36 -24.39 -1.56
C GLN A 97 -0.02 -23.83 -1.93
N PRO A 98 -0.99 -24.69 -2.30
CA PRO A 98 -2.30 -24.28 -2.83
C PRO A 98 -3.17 -23.47 -1.85
N ASP A 99 -2.87 -23.51 -0.56
CA ASP A 99 -3.56 -22.75 0.49
C ASP A 99 -2.95 -21.35 0.72
N VAL A 100 -1.80 -21.04 0.13
CA VAL A 100 -1.26 -19.67 0.13
C VAL A 100 -2.13 -18.80 -0.78
N ASP A 101 -2.73 -17.77 -0.20
CA ASP A 101 -3.54 -16.78 -0.91
C ASP A 101 -2.82 -15.45 -1.09
N LEU A 102 -1.84 -15.15 -0.23
CA LEU A 102 -1.08 -13.91 -0.24
C LEU A 102 0.41 -14.20 -0.19
N TYR A 103 1.14 -13.68 -1.17
CA TYR A 103 2.61 -13.70 -1.25
C TYR A 103 3.14 -12.29 -1.10
N ILE A 104 4.15 -12.16 -0.26
CA ILE A 104 4.85 -10.91 0.01
C ILE A 104 6.34 -11.15 -0.27
N ALA A 105 6.98 -10.29 -1.04
CA ALA A 105 8.43 -10.26 -1.19
C ALA A 105 9.03 -9.06 -0.44
N ASN A 106 10.29 -8.73 -0.74
CA ASN A 106 10.95 -7.57 -0.18
C ASN A 106 11.59 -6.70 -1.25
N GLN A 107 11.85 -5.44 -0.93
CA GLN A 107 12.41 -4.45 -1.84
C GLN A 107 13.29 -3.45 -1.12
N ILE A 108 14.13 -2.77 -1.89
CA ILE A 108 14.82 -1.56 -1.47
C ILE A 108 13.98 -0.32 -1.81
N ALA A 109 14.23 0.79 -1.11
CA ALA A 109 13.76 2.10 -1.54
C ALA A 109 14.97 2.98 -1.90
N VAL A 110 14.92 3.59 -3.08
CA VAL A 110 16.01 4.41 -3.63
C VAL A 110 15.49 5.80 -3.91
N SER A 111 16.18 6.83 -3.42
CA SER A 111 15.84 8.22 -3.69
C SER A 111 16.10 8.59 -5.17
N HIS A 112 15.50 9.68 -5.62
CA HIS A 112 15.75 10.25 -6.95
C HIS A 112 17.23 10.63 -7.20
N LEU A 113 18.05 10.71 -6.15
CA LEU A 113 19.51 10.94 -6.22
C LEU A 113 20.31 9.63 -6.25
N GLY A 114 19.65 8.45 -6.29
CA GLY A 114 20.29 7.15 -6.32
C GLY A 114 20.76 6.64 -4.96
N ALA A 115 20.47 7.33 -3.86
CA ALA A 115 20.81 6.86 -2.52
C ALA A 115 19.76 5.86 -1.99
N THR A 116 20.23 4.76 -1.41
CA THR A 116 19.33 3.81 -0.73
C THR A 116 18.78 4.43 0.55
N GLU A 117 17.46 4.68 0.59
CA GLU A 117 16.77 5.22 1.76
C GLU A 117 16.31 4.12 2.72
N ARG A 118 16.00 2.93 2.16
CA ARG A 118 15.58 1.77 2.93
C ARG A 118 16.13 0.50 2.30
N LEU A 119 16.92 -0.26 3.06
CA LEU A 119 17.52 -1.52 2.59
C LEU A 119 16.50 -2.67 2.52
N HIS A 120 15.54 -2.70 3.44
CA HIS A 120 14.44 -3.66 3.47
C HIS A 120 13.14 -2.91 3.69
N TRP A 121 12.11 -3.23 2.88
CA TRP A 121 10.80 -2.59 3.05
C TRP A 121 10.10 -3.03 4.33
N LEU A 122 10.28 -4.32 4.70
CA LEU A 122 9.70 -4.94 5.90
C LEU A 122 10.80 -5.46 6.85
N PRO A 123 11.64 -4.58 7.44
CA PRO A 123 12.82 -5.00 8.19
C PRO A 123 12.47 -5.83 9.42
N ALA A 124 11.44 -5.47 10.18
CA ALA A 124 11.02 -6.23 11.36
C ALA A 124 10.52 -7.63 11.00
N LEU A 125 9.93 -7.82 9.82
CA LEU A 125 9.51 -9.14 9.35
C LEU A 125 10.72 -9.98 8.97
N VAL A 126 11.73 -9.39 8.33
CA VAL A 126 13.02 -10.06 8.03
C VAL A 126 13.65 -10.56 9.31
N GLU A 127 13.84 -9.70 10.32
CA GLU A 127 14.42 -10.08 11.61
C GLU A 127 13.66 -11.24 12.30
N MET A 128 12.32 -11.22 12.23
CA MET A 128 11.50 -12.27 12.85
C MET A 128 11.66 -13.63 12.15
N VAL A 129 11.80 -13.65 10.83
CA VAL A 129 11.85 -14.92 10.08
C VAL A 129 13.27 -15.50 10.00
N GLU A 130 14.31 -14.67 9.98
CA GLU A 130 15.71 -15.13 9.95
C GLU A 130 16.10 -15.94 11.17
N ALA A 131 15.40 -15.77 12.30
CA ALA A 131 15.62 -16.52 13.53
C ALA A 131 15.13 -17.99 13.48
N ARG A 132 14.49 -18.41 12.38
CA ARG A 132 13.87 -19.75 12.26
C ARG A 132 14.19 -20.43 10.91
N PRO A 133 14.05 -21.77 10.82
CA PRO A 133 14.20 -22.49 9.56
C PRO A 133 13.18 -22.00 8.51
N ARG A 134 13.59 -21.96 7.25
CA ARG A 134 12.68 -21.71 6.13
C ARG A 134 11.62 -22.80 6.05
N THR A 135 10.38 -22.42 5.74
CA THR A 135 9.28 -23.36 5.50
C THR A 135 9.19 -23.84 4.06
N HIS A 136 9.91 -23.16 3.17
CA HIS A 136 10.06 -23.46 1.75
C HIS A 136 11.40 -22.90 1.25
N ALA A 137 11.93 -23.38 0.12
CA ALA A 137 13.19 -22.90 -0.46
C ALA A 137 13.18 -21.37 -0.70
N ARG A 138 12.00 -20.81 -1.02
CA ARG A 138 11.83 -19.39 -1.32
C ARG A 138 11.56 -18.50 -0.09
N GLY A 139 11.28 -19.07 1.10
CA GLY A 139 10.98 -18.25 2.26
C GLY A 139 10.16 -18.94 3.35
N TYR A 140 9.18 -18.22 3.89
CA TYR A 140 8.51 -18.57 5.13
C TYR A 140 6.99 -18.41 5.04
N ARG A 141 6.26 -19.38 5.59
CA ARG A 141 4.88 -19.11 6.01
C ARG A 141 4.90 -18.22 7.23
N ILE A 142 4.06 -17.22 7.24
CA ILE A 142 3.92 -16.28 8.36
C ILE A 142 2.47 -16.26 8.84
N ALA A 143 2.31 -16.19 10.16
CA ALA A 143 1.02 -16.00 10.75
C ALA A 143 0.59 -14.53 10.65
N LEU A 144 -0.73 -14.28 10.60
CA LEU A 144 -1.26 -12.92 10.56
C LEU A 144 -0.79 -12.08 11.75
N ASP A 145 -0.68 -12.68 12.94
CA ASP A 145 -0.19 -12.00 14.14
C ASP A 145 1.30 -11.60 14.02
N GLU A 146 2.10 -12.37 13.30
CA GLU A 146 3.50 -12.01 13.02
C GLU A 146 3.56 -10.79 12.09
N LEU A 147 2.73 -10.79 11.05
CA LEU A 147 2.61 -9.67 10.12
C LEU A 147 2.15 -8.39 10.83
N VAL A 148 1.14 -8.50 11.69
CA VAL A 148 0.65 -7.36 12.50
C VAL A 148 1.72 -6.83 13.45
N ARG A 149 2.49 -7.73 14.11
CA ARG A 149 3.60 -7.33 15.02
C ARG A 149 4.75 -6.69 14.29
N ALA A 150 5.07 -7.16 13.07
CA ALA A 150 6.10 -6.53 12.24
C ALA A 150 5.74 -5.09 11.89
N GLY A 151 4.45 -4.80 11.79
CA GLY A 151 3.95 -3.49 11.36
C GLY A 151 4.27 -3.19 9.89
N GLY A 152 3.90 -2.01 9.43
CA GLY A 152 4.05 -1.67 8.03
C GLY A 152 3.04 -2.37 7.14
N PHE A 153 3.26 -2.33 5.84
CA PHE A 153 2.50 -3.04 4.82
C PHE A 153 3.39 -3.28 3.59
N ALA A 154 3.09 -4.29 2.79
CA ALA A 154 3.79 -4.52 1.54
C ALA A 154 3.27 -3.56 0.47
N GLN A 155 4.18 -2.88 -0.23
CA GLN A 155 3.83 -2.17 -1.45
C GLN A 155 3.43 -3.14 -2.56
N LEU A 156 2.72 -2.63 -3.55
CA LEU A 156 2.09 -3.44 -4.58
C LEU A 156 3.09 -4.20 -5.45
N ASN A 157 4.24 -3.61 -5.74
CA ASN A 157 5.29 -4.24 -6.55
C ASN A 157 6.01 -5.43 -5.89
N ILE A 158 5.74 -5.70 -4.62
CA ILE A 158 6.21 -6.90 -3.89
C ILE A 158 5.05 -7.74 -3.36
N LEU A 159 3.84 -7.48 -3.85
CA LEU A 159 2.62 -8.14 -3.44
C LEU A 159 2.03 -8.96 -4.57
N ALA A 160 1.69 -10.22 -4.28
CA ALA A 160 0.89 -11.04 -5.18
C ALA A 160 -0.16 -11.82 -4.38
N LEU A 161 -1.30 -12.06 -5.00
CA LEU A 161 -2.38 -12.81 -4.36
C LEU A 161 -3.18 -13.58 -5.39
N ARG A 162 -3.92 -14.61 -4.91
CA ARG A 162 -4.90 -15.26 -5.77
C ARG A 162 -5.96 -14.26 -6.21
N LYS A 163 -6.27 -14.24 -7.52
CA LYS A 163 -7.30 -13.36 -8.07
C LYS A 163 -8.63 -13.51 -7.32
N SER A 164 -9.01 -14.73 -6.99
CA SER A 164 -10.22 -15.02 -6.19
C SER A 164 -10.22 -14.34 -4.81
N THR A 165 -9.05 -14.14 -4.21
CA THR A 165 -8.92 -13.38 -2.96
C THR A 165 -9.10 -11.88 -3.19
N ALA A 166 -8.51 -11.32 -4.27
CA ALA A 166 -8.74 -9.93 -4.65
C ALA A 166 -10.22 -9.65 -4.93
N GLU A 167 -10.90 -10.54 -5.62
CA GLU A 167 -12.33 -10.46 -5.92
C GLU A 167 -13.18 -10.57 -4.65
N ARG A 168 -12.87 -11.50 -3.75
CA ARG A 168 -13.59 -11.71 -2.48
C ARG A 168 -13.57 -10.48 -1.58
N ILE A 169 -12.46 -9.73 -1.56
CA ILE A 169 -12.36 -8.47 -0.80
C ILE A 169 -12.92 -7.26 -1.55
N GLY A 170 -13.43 -7.43 -2.78
CA GLY A 170 -13.98 -6.35 -3.61
C GLY A 170 -12.94 -5.45 -4.25
N GLY A 171 -11.68 -5.90 -4.40
CA GLY A 171 -10.59 -5.12 -5.00
C GLY A 171 -10.13 -3.94 -4.13
N PHE A 172 -9.56 -2.93 -4.79
CA PHE A 172 -9.16 -1.66 -4.16
C PHE A 172 -10.36 -0.80 -3.82
N TRP A 173 -10.31 -0.10 -2.72
CA TRP A 173 -11.37 0.81 -2.31
C TRP A 173 -11.33 2.11 -3.13
N ALA A 174 -12.20 2.22 -4.13
CA ALA A 174 -12.19 3.30 -5.12
C ALA A 174 -12.59 4.69 -4.56
N ARG A 175 -12.93 4.80 -3.27
CA ARG A 175 -13.29 6.09 -2.65
C ARG A 175 -12.10 6.80 -1.99
N THR A 176 -10.90 6.24 -2.09
CA THR A 176 -9.65 6.88 -1.67
C THR A 176 -8.63 6.86 -2.80
N SER A 177 -7.83 7.91 -2.86
CA SER A 177 -6.64 8.02 -3.72
C SER A 177 -5.37 8.20 -2.90
N TYR A 178 -5.42 7.87 -1.60
CA TYR A 178 -4.31 7.96 -0.67
C TYR A 178 -4.32 6.76 0.27
N GLU A 179 -3.20 6.05 0.38
CA GLU A 179 -3.06 4.79 1.14
C GLU A 179 -4.05 3.68 0.69
N GLU A 180 -4.46 3.67 -0.58
CA GLU A 180 -5.31 2.63 -1.16
C GLU A 180 -4.63 1.26 -1.20
N ASP A 181 -3.30 1.25 -1.33
CA ASP A 181 -2.43 0.08 -1.26
C ASP A 181 -2.41 -0.52 0.15
N ARG A 182 -2.34 0.32 1.18
CA ARG A 182 -2.41 -0.10 2.57
C ARG A 182 -3.78 -0.69 2.93
N ASP A 183 -4.86 -0.09 2.44
CA ASP A 183 -6.21 -0.62 2.60
C ASP A 183 -6.34 -2.00 1.96
N PHE A 184 -5.92 -2.13 0.71
CA PHE A 184 -5.96 -3.38 -0.03
C PHE A 184 -5.14 -4.47 0.66
N PHE A 185 -3.91 -4.14 1.07
CA PHE A 185 -3.00 -5.07 1.73
C PHE A 185 -3.61 -5.69 3.01
N TRP A 186 -4.13 -4.87 3.93
CA TRP A 186 -4.65 -5.38 5.19
C TRP A 186 -5.95 -6.17 5.02
N ARG A 187 -6.82 -5.80 4.08
CA ARG A 187 -8.01 -6.59 3.74
C ARG A 187 -7.63 -7.92 3.07
N ALA A 188 -6.62 -7.92 2.20
CA ALA A 188 -6.11 -9.14 1.59
C ALA A 188 -5.46 -10.06 2.62
N ALA A 189 -4.67 -9.52 3.55
CA ALA A 189 -4.03 -10.28 4.62
C ALA A 189 -5.04 -10.93 5.57
N ASP A 190 -6.13 -10.22 5.89
CA ASP A 190 -7.22 -10.74 6.72
C ASP A 190 -7.99 -11.88 6.02
N ALA A 191 -8.23 -11.74 4.73
CA ALA A 191 -8.98 -12.70 3.93
C ALA A 191 -8.16 -13.93 3.50
N ALA A 192 -6.84 -13.87 3.59
CA ALA A 192 -5.95 -14.93 3.14
C ALA A 192 -5.99 -16.15 4.07
N ARG A 193 -6.10 -17.36 3.50
CA ARG A 193 -5.99 -18.64 4.25
C ARG A 193 -4.58 -18.84 4.80
N ALA A 194 -3.57 -18.49 4.01
CA ALA A 194 -2.16 -18.48 4.42
C ALA A 194 -1.41 -17.33 3.72
N VAL A 195 -0.44 -16.78 4.45
CA VAL A 195 0.46 -15.73 3.96
C VAL A 195 1.86 -16.29 3.85
N PHE A 196 2.53 -15.99 2.74
CA PHE A 196 3.92 -16.36 2.49
C PHE A 196 4.80 -15.11 2.36
N PHE A 197 5.99 -15.16 2.98
CA PHE A 197 6.96 -14.10 2.89
C PHE A 197 8.29 -14.61 2.30
N ASN A 198 8.69 -14.02 1.19
CA ASN A 198 10.02 -14.14 0.61
C ASN A 198 10.88 -12.95 1.05
N PRO A 199 11.95 -13.13 1.85
CA PRO A 199 12.79 -12.03 2.31
C PRO A 199 13.72 -11.46 1.24
N ASP A 200 13.84 -12.12 0.07
CA ASP A 200 14.75 -11.71 -0.98
C ASP A 200 14.33 -10.34 -1.56
N LEU A 201 15.32 -9.52 -1.87
CA LEU A 201 15.13 -8.21 -2.52
C LEU A 201 14.85 -8.42 -4.01
N VAL A 202 13.59 -8.33 -4.40
CA VAL A 202 13.14 -8.61 -5.77
C VAL A 202 12.78 -7.35 -6.56
N ALA A 203 12.63 -6.22 -5.87
CA ALA A 203 12.18 -4.96 -6.46
C ALA A 203 12.92 -3.75 -5.88
N GLN A 204 12.83 -2.66 -6.59
CA GLN A 204 13.26 -1.34 -6.16
C GLN A 204 12.09 -0.38 -6.28
N HIS A 205 11.74 0.24 -5.16
CA HIS A 205 10.83 1.36 -5.10
C HIS A 205 11.61 2.66 -5.33
N ASN A 206 11.25 3.39 -6.35
CA ASN A 206 11.83 4.69 -6.65
C ASN A 206 11.08 5.78 -5.90
N VAL A 207 11.69 6.27 -4.81
CA VAL A 207 11.10 7.35 -4.01
C VAL A 207 10.99 8.61 -4.87
N PRO A 208 9.77 9.14 -5.05
CA PRO A 208 9.54 10.26 -5.93
C PRO A 208 10.35 11.50 -5.54
N ASP A 209 10.86 12.21 -6.55
CA ASP A 209 11.54 13.49 -6.35
C ASP A 209 10.62 14.47 -5.60
N PRO A 210 11.06 15.00 -4.44
CA PRO A 210 10.33 16.01 -3.71
C PRO A 210 9.99 17.28 -4.53
N ALA A 211 10.72 17.60 -5.58
CA ALA A 211 10.49 18.76 -6.43
C ALA A 211 9.43 18.52 -7.52
N ARG A 212 9.08 17.27 -7.85
CA ARG A 212 8.06 16.96 -8.87
C ARG A 212 6.65 17.24 -8.36
N GLN A 213 5.91 18.07 -9.10
CA GLN A 213 4.53 18.48 -8.74
C GLN A 213 3.47 17.42 -9.06
N ASN A 214 3.76 16.44 -9.93
CA ASN A 214 2.80 15.46 -10.45
C ASN A 214 2.67 14.19 -9.58
N ASN A 215 3.13 14.22 -8.34
CA ASN A 215 2.97 13.09 -7.43
C ASN A 215 1.61 13.18 -6.71
N LEU A 216 0.77 12.16 -6.90
CA LEU A 216 -0.56 12.05 -6.25
C LEU A 216 -0.50 12.26 -4.74
N SER A 217 0.52 11.69 -4.07
CA SER A 217 0.72 11.87 -2.63
C SER A 217 0.97 13.32 -2.21
N ARG A 218 1.32 14.21 -3.15
CA ARG A 218 1.56 15.65 -2.91
C ARG A 218 0.41 16.57 -3.30
N SER A 219 -0.61 16.03 -3.97
CA SER A 219 -1.85 16.77 -4.26
C SER A 219 -2.58 17.17 -2.98
N PHE A 220 -2.26 16.51 -1.86
CA PHE A 220 -2.88 16.75 -0.56
C PHE A 220 -1.94 17.49 0.40
N SER A 221 -2.47 18.48 1.11
CA SER A 221 -1.78 19.10 2.24
C SER A 221 -1.55 18.09 3.37
N GLN A 222 -0.61 18.38 4.27
CA GLN A 222 -0.32 17.47 5.38
C GLN A 222 -1.54 17.13 6.25
N PRO A 223 -2.43 18.08 6.65
CA PRO A 223 -3.63 17.72 7.40
C PRO A 223 -4.64 16.88 6.59
N GLU A 224 -4.74 17.11 5.28
CA GLU A 224 -5.59 16.29 4.41
C GLU A 224 -5.08 14.85 4.34
N ARG A 225 -3.78 14.64 4.17
CA ARG A 225 -3.17 13.29 4.22
C ARG A 225 -3.49 12.58 5.54
N TRP A 226 -3.35 13.27 6.67
CA TRP A 226 -3.72 12.70 7.97
C TRP A 226 -5.21 12.33 8.06
N LEU A 227 -6.10 13.15 7.52
CA LEU A 227 -7.53 12.84 7.48
C LEU A 227 -7.83 11.62 6.62
N LEU A 228 -7.20 11.52 5.44
CA LEU A 228 -7.33 10.37 4.56
C LEU A 228 -6.77 9.10 5.20
N SER A 229 -5.59 9.16 5.84
CA SER A 229 -5.04 8.02 6.58
C SER A 229 -5.94 7.55 7.73
N ALA A 230 -6.58 8.47 8.45
CA ALA A 230 -7.56 8.12 9.48
C ALA A 230 -8.79 7.44 8.88
N LEU A 231 -9.30 7.96 7.76
CA LEU A 231 -10.42 7.38 7.02
C LEU A 231 -10.11 5.97 6.51
N VAL A 232 -8.93 5.76 5.91
CA VAL A 232 -8.44 4.45 5.47
C VAL A 232 -8.36 3.48 6.64
N SER A 233 -7.81 3.92 7.78
CA SER A 233 -7.73 3.08 8.98
C SER A 233 -9.11 2.64 9.49
N GLN A 234 -10.10 3.53 9.45
CA GLN A 234 -11.48 3.21 9.81
C GLN A 234 -12.09 2.22 8.80
N HIS A 235 -11.87 2.41 7.50
CA HIS A 235 -12.37 1.50 6.47
C HIS A 235 -11.79 0.09 6.64
N ILE A 236 -10.48 -0.04 6.84
CA ILE A 236 -9.86 -1.33 7.14
C ILE A 236 -10.51 -1.97 8.38
N ALA A 237 -10.61 -1.22 9.48
CA ALA A 237 -11.15 -1.75 10.74
C ALA A 237 -12.60 -2.21 10.63
N MET A 238 -13.41 -1.64 9.74
CA MET A 238 -14.79 -2.05 9.46
C MET A 238 -14.89 -3.24 8.48
N SER A 239 -13.85 -3.47 7.69
CA SER A 239 -13.84 -4.44 6.58
C SER A 239 -13.15 -5.75 6.93
N VAL A 240 -12.44 -5.85 8.07
CA VAL A 240 -11.67 -7.03 8.47
C VAL A 240 -12.32 -7.74 9.66
N ASP A 241 -12.10 -9.07 9.76
CA ASP A 241 -12.54 -9.88 10.88
C ASP A 241 -11.52 -9.95 12.02
N SER A 242 -10.22 -9.82 11.69
CA SER A 242 -9.13 -9.88 12.66
C SER A 242 -9.19 -8.75 13.69
N THR A 243 -9.29 -9.12 14.96
CA THR A 243 -9.18 -8.17 16.09
C THR A 243 -7.79 -7.55 16.19
N ALA A 244 -6.75 -8.26 15.76
CA ALA A 244 -5.37 -7.76 15.75
C ALA A 244 -5.20 -6.61 14.73
N ILE A 245 -5.73 -6.77 13.50
CA ILE A 245 -5.71 -5.70 12.49
C ILE A 245 -6.57 -4.52 12.93
N ARG A 246 -7.77 -4.76 13.46
CA ARG A 246 -8.62 -3.68 14.00
C ARG A 246 -7.88 -2.86 15.05
N ARG A 247 -7.18 -3.54 15.97
CA ARG A 247 -6.38 -2.88 17.01
C ARG A 247 -5.20 -2.08 16.43
N LEU A 248 -4.51 -2.63 15.42
CA LEU A 248 -3.45 -1.91 14.69
C LEU A 248 -3.99 -0.62 14.08
N CYS A 249 -5.15 -0.68 13.41
CA CYS A 249 -5.82 0.49 12.83
C CYS A 249 -6.22 1.52 13.87
N GLN A 250 -6.77 1.09 15.02
CA GLN A 250 -7.12 2.00 16.13
C GLN A 250 -5.89 2.72 16.70
N VAL A 251 -4.77 2.01 16.84
CA VAL A 251 -3.51 2.62 17.30
C VAL A 251 -3.03 3.68 16.31
N TYR A 252 -3.01 3.33 15.03
CA TYR A 252 -2.57 4.24 13.97
C TYR A 252 -3.50 5.46 13.83
N GLU A 253 -4.80 5.26 13.83
CA GLU A 253 -5.78 6.35 13.84
C GLU A 253 -5.58 7.27 15.07
N GLY A 254 -5.40 6.68 16.25
CA GLY A 254 -5.14 7.45 17.47
C GLY A 254 -3.92 8.35 17.35
N ASP A 255 -2.83 7.87 16.75
CA ASP A 255 -1.62 8.66 16.55
C ASP A 255 -1.83 9.77 15.49
N ILE A 256 -2.55 9.50 14.41
CA ILE A 256 -2.95 10.50 13.41
C ILE A 256 -3.81 11.61 14.04
N LEU A 257 -4.81 11.26 14.82
CA LEU A 257 -5.68 12.23 15.49
C LEU A 257 -4.90 13.11 16.48
N ARG A 258 -3.82 12.56 17.10
CA ARG A 258 -2.89 13.36 17.92
C ARG A 258 -2.11 14.39 17.09
N HIS A 259 -1.65 13.99 15.87
CA HIS A 259 -1.00 14.93 14.95
C HIS A 259 -1.95 16.04 14.52
N LEU A 260 -3.18 15.72 14.13
CA LEU A 260 -4.21 16.70 13.78
C LEU A 260 -4.52 17.66 14.94
N SER A 261 -4.64 17.13 16.17
CA SER A 261 -4.87 17.96 17.35
C SER A 261 -3.76 18.99 17.57
N ARG A 262 -2.49 18.55 17.51
CA ARG A 262 -1.34 19.44 17.67
C ARG A 262 -1.26 20.48 16.57
N TYR A 263 -1.47 20.04 15.32
CA TYR A 263 -1.44 20.92 14.15
C TYR A 263 -2.46 22.05 14.29
N TRP A 264 -3.74 21.72 14.51
CA TRP A 264 -4.78 22.72 14.59
C TRP A 264 -4.66 23.63 15.83
N SER A 265 -4.18 23.08 16.95
CA SER A 265 -3.87 23.88 18.13
C SER A 265 -2.71 24.85 17.87
N GLY A 266 -1.69 24.44 17.12
CA GLY A 266 -0.57 25.28 16.68
C GLY A 266 -0.98 26.40 15.73
N GLN A 267 -2.01 26.15 14.89
CA GLN A 267 -2.62 27.15 14.01
C GLN A 267 -3.62 28.09 14.72
N GLY A 268 -3.71 28.04 16.05
CA GLY A 268 -4.66 28.87 16.84
C GLY A 268 -6.11 28.35 16.81
N ARG A 269 -6.41 27.28 16.08
CA ARG A 269 -7.74 26.66 15.99
C ARG A 269 -7.99 25.71 17.17
N HIS A 270 -7.98 26.24 18.38
CA HIS A 270 -7.98 25.45 19.62
C HIS A 270 -9.24 24.58 19.79
N ALA A 271 -10.42 25.09 19.37
CA ALA A 271 -11.65 24.29 19.42
C ALA A 271 -11.54 23.01 18.56
N LEU A 272 -11.03 23.14 17.34
CA LEU A 272 -10.81 22.01 16.44
C LEU A 272 -9.70 21.08 16.97
N GLY A 273 -8.60 21.65 17.48
CA GLY A 273 -7.54 20.89 18.14
C GLY A 273 -8.07 20.05 19.31
N MET A 274 -8.99 20.61 20.11
CA MET A 274 -9.65 19.91 21.21
C MET A 274 -10.55 18.76 20.73
N GLN A 275 -11.31 18.95 19.64
CA GLN A 275 -12.14 17.88 19.08
C GLN A 275 -11.28 16.67 18.69
N TYR A 276 -10.15 16.89 17.99
CA TYR A 276 -9.22 15.83 17.64
C TYR A 276 -8.54 15.23 18.87
N ALA A 277 -8.21 16.03 19.90
CA ALA A 277 -7.64 15.50 21.14
C ALA A 277 -8.57 14.51 21.85
N ARG A 278 -9.86 14.83 21.93
CA ARG A 278 -10.87 13.94 22.52
C ARG A 278 -11.06 12.67 21.72
N ARG A 279 -11.13 12.77 20.37
CA ARG A 279 -11.21 11.60 19.50
C ARG A 279 -9.98 10.70 19.62
N ALA A 280 -8.78 11.29 19.67
CA ALA A 280 -7.54 10.55 19.87
C ALA A 280 -7.51 9.81 21.23
N LEU A 281 -8.06 10.42 22.27
CA LEU A 281 -8.16 9.82 23.59
C LEU A 281 -9.16 8.65 23.59
N ALA A 282 -10.27 8.77 22.86
CA ALA A 282 -11.25 7.70 22.69
C ALA A 282 -10.68 6.52 21.87
N ALA A 283 -9.93 6.81 20.80
CA ALA A 283 -9.32 5.78 19.97
C ALA A 283 -8.18 5.04 20.70
N ARG A 284 -7.36 5.80 21.43
CA ARG A 284 -6.22 5.25 22.20
C ARG A 284 -5.96 6.06 23.45
N ALA A 285 -6.50 5.64 24.57
CA ALA A 285 -6.25 6.25 25.85
C ALA A 285 -4.78 6.15 26.27
N SER A 286 -4.21 7.23 26.79
CA SER A 286 -2.93 7.23 27.50
C SER A 286 -2.89 8.39 28.49
N PHE A 287 -2.21 8.20 29.62
CA PHE A 287 -2.07 9.24 30.65
C PHE A 287 -1.49 10.55 30.10
N LYS A 288 -0.40 10.43 29.33
CA LYS A 288 0.23 11.61 28.70
C LYS A 288 -0.75 12.39 27.79
N TRP A 289 -1.60 11.68 27.06
CA TRP A 289 -2.56 12.29 26.16
C TRP A 289 -3.77 12.88 26.90
N ALA A 290 -4.21 12.24 28.00
CA ALA A 290 -5.22 12.80 28.90
C ALA A 290 -4.77 14.12 29.50
N MET A 291 -3.52 14.21 29.98
CA MET A 291 -2.92 15.43 30.49
C MET A 291 -2.89 16.56 29.44
N TYR A 292 -2.45 16.22 28.20
CA TYR A 292 -2.45 17.18 27.09
C TYR A 292 -3.87 17.70 26.78
N THR A 293 -4.86 16.81 26.73
CA THR A 293 -6.26 17.16 26.47
C THR A 293 -6.82 18.05 27.59
N GLY A 294 -6.51 17.74 28.86
CA GLY A 294 -6.87 18.58 30.03
C GLY A 294 -6.25 19.95 29.95
N ALA A 295 -4.98 20.06 29.59
CA ALA A 295 -4.30 21.35 29.43
C ALA A 295 -4.93 22.20 28.29
N LEU A 296 -5.33 21.58 27.17
CA LEU A 296 -6.07 22.28 26.11
C LEU A 296 -7.44 22.79 26.61
N ALA A 297 -8.16 21.99 27.40
CA ALA A 297 -9.44 22.36 27.96
C ALA A 297 -9.30 23.58 28.90
N ALA A 298 -8.32 23.55 29.79
CA ALA A 298 -8.05 24.68 30.71
C ALA A 298 -7.73 25.97 29.95
N ARG A 299 -6.89 25.89 28.89
CA ARG A 299 -6.59 27.06 28.03
C ARG A 299 -7.82 27.63 27.34
N GLN A 300 -8.78 26.81 26.93
CA GLN A 300 -10.02 27.29 26.31
C GLN A 300 -10.91 28.01 27.31
N LEU A 301 -11.02 27.50 28.55
CA LEU A 301 -11.79 28.15 29.61
C LEU A 301 -11.24 29.55 29.95
N ILE A 302 -9.92 29.67 30.05
CA ILE A 302 -9.27 30.97 30.36
C ILE A 302 -9.50 31.99 29.22
N ARG A 303 -9.48 31.54 27.95
CA ARG A 303 -9.68 32.43 26.79
C ARG A 303 -11.15 32.77 26.49
N GLY A 304 -12.09 31.97 26.96
CA GLY A 304 -13.53 32.22 26.81
C GLY A 304 -14.12 33.17 27.84
N GLN A 305 -13.33 33.60 28.82
CA GLN A 305 -13.73 34.56 29.86
C GLN A 305 -13.22 35.99 29.61
N GLY A 306 -12.51 36.24 28.54
CA GLY A 306 -12.08 37.56 28.06
C GLY A 306 -12.63 37.83 26.67
#